data_0af4f094bcb6253828732eb1c98435f7
#
_entry.id   0af4f094bcb6253828732eb1c98435f7
#
_cell.length_a   1.000
_cell.length_b   1.000
_cell.length_c   1.000
_cell.angle_alpha   90.00
_cell.angle_beta   90.00
_cell.angle_gamma   90.00
#
_symmetry.space_group_name_H-M   'P 1'
#
loop_
_entity.id
_entity.type
_entity.pdbx_description
1 polymer ?
#
loop_
_entity_poly.entity_id
_entity_poly.type
_entity_poly.pdbx_seq_one_letter_code
_entity_poly.pdbx_strand_id
1 'polypeptide(L)'
;MLFKEDKVARADAEAIRKGIGFYRWTHDLVEVTGRDALEVLQKIYISDLSKVPVGKSKYTASLDENGEIIDDVIVMHMADGLYWVSDLYGPRLLPWIDRHKGDADIHAKIITYDWDMY
;
A
#
# COMPACT_ATOMS: atom_id res chain seq x y z
N MET A 1 -6.87 -15.09 -25.77
CA MET A 1 -5.99 -15.99 -24.99
C MET A 1 -6.87 -17.01 -24.28
N LEU A 2 -6.62 -18.27 -24.51
CA LEU A 2 -7.29 -19.34 -23.79
C LEU A 2 -6.45 -19.66 -22.55
N PHE A 3 -6.99 -19.41 -21.37
CA PHE A 3 -6.35 -19.82 -20.13
C PHE A 3 -6.44 -21.34 -20.01
N LYS A 4 -5.30 -21.97 -19.72
CA LYS A 4 -5.26 -23.39 -19.42
C LYS A 4 -6.08 -23.63 -18.16
N GLU A 5 -6.96 -24.63 -18.18
CA GLU A 5 -7.74 -24.98 -17.00
C GLU A 5 -6.81 -25.43 -15.85
N ASP A 6 -6.92 -24.74 -14.72
CA ASP A 6 -6.22 -25.10 -13.49
C ASP A 6 -7.22 -25.72 -12.52
N LYS A 7 -7.12 -27.05 -12.35
CA LYS A 7 -8.02 -27.79 -11.49
C LYS A 7 -7.85 -27.45 -10.00
N VAL A 8 -6.63 -27.10 -9.59
CA VAL A 8 -6.34 -26.69 -8.20
C VAL A 8 -6.97 -25.35 -7.91
N ALA A 9 -6.74 -24.35 -8.77
CA ALA A 9 -7.34 -23.03 -8.61
C ALA A 9 -8.88 -23.08 -8.64
N ARG A 10 -9.48 -23.97 -9.45
CA ARG A 10 -10.93 -24.16 -9.46
C ARG A 10 -11.43 -24.73 -8.14
N ALA A 11 -10.74 -25.75 -7.59
CA ALA A 11 -11.10 -26.36 -6.32
C ALA A 11 -10.99 -25.35 -5.16
N ASP A 12 -9.95 -24.54 -5.16
CA ASP A 12 -9.76 -23.47 -4.16
C ASP A 12 -10.86 -22.40 -4.26
N ALA A 13 -11.21 -21.96 -5.47
CA ALA A 13 -12.30 -21.03 -5.69
C ALA A 13 -13.66 -21.58 -5.23
N GLU A 14 -13.94 -22.88 -5.47
CA GLU A 14 -15.15 -23.53 -4.99
C GLU A 14 -15.17 -23.62 -3.47
N ALA A 15 -14.05 -23.94 -2.84
CA ALA A 15 -13.93 -24.03 -1.37
C ALA A 15 -14.24 -22.66 -0.72
N ILE A 16 -13.73 -21.57 -1.28
CA ILE A 16 -14.01 -20.20 -0.79
C ILE A 16 -15.48 -19.83 -0.96
N ARG A 17 -16.11 -20.24 -2.08
CA ARG A 17 -17.54 -19.96 -2.34
C ARG A 17 -18.48 -20.74 -1.43
N LYS A 18 -18.10 -21.95 -1.05
CA LYS A 18 -18.94 -22.86 -0.25
C LYS A 18 -18.65 -22.80 1.26
N GLY A 19 -17.55 -22.19 1.66
CA GLY A 19 -17.10 -22.15 3.04
C GLY A 19 -16.33 -20.88 3.35
N ILE A 20 -15.30 -21.04 4.19
CA ILE A 20 -14.38 -19.96 4.57
C ILE A 20 -13.02 -20.27 3.97
N GLY A 21 -12.38 -19.28 3.38
CA GLY A 21 -11.02 -19.38 2.87
C GLY A 21 -10.24 -18.10 3.13
N PHE A 22 -8.94 -18.19 3.02
CA PHE A 22 -8.05 -17.04 3.05
C PHE A 22 -6.91 -17.24 2.04
N TYR A 23 -6.33 -16.14 1.62
CA TYR A 23 -5.18 -16.16 0.72
C TYR A 23 -4.18 -15.10 1.16
N ARG A 24 -2.92 -15.32 0.79
CA ARG A 24 -1.87 -14.34 1.07
C ARG A 24 -2.08 -13.10 0.20
N TRP A 25 -2.04 -11.94 0.83
CA TRP A 25 -2.12 -10.66 0.13
C TRP A 25 -0.86 -10.44 -0.71
N THR A 26 -1.03 -10.07 -1.97
CA THR A 26 0.07 -9.97 -2.93
C THR A 26 0.65 -8.56 -3.07
N HIS A 27 0.14 -7.59 -2.31
CA HIS A 27 0.68 -6.24 -2.29
C HIS A 27 2.01 -6.18 -1.53
N ASP A 28 2.85 -5.22 -1.91
CA ASP A 28 3.99 -4.87 -1.09
C ASP A 28 3.54 -4.06 0.13
N LEU A 29 4.32 -4.19 1.19
CA LEU A 29 4.19 -3.38 2.38
C LEU A 29 5.41 -2.48 2.49
N VAL A 30 5.17 -1.16 2.50
CA VAL A 30 6.22 -0.14 2.60
C VAL A 30 6.10 0.56 3.94
N GLU A 31 7.16 0.53 4.72
CA GLU A 31 7.28 1.32 5.94
C GLU A 31 7.80 2.71 5.61
N VAL A 32 7.09 3.72 6.08
CA VAL A 32 7.45 5.14 5.93
C VAL A 32 7.60 5.75 7.30
N THR A 33 8.78 6.31 7.58
CA THR A 33 9.12 6.93 8.86
C THR A 33 9.67 8.33 8.66
N GLY A 34 9.60 9.15 9.71
CA GLY A 34 10.20 10.47 9.75
C GLY A 34 9.26 11.54 10.28
N ARG A 35 9.87 12.62 10.77
CA ARG A 35 9.11 13.76 11.29
C ARG A 35 8.17 14.38 10.24
N ASP A 36 8.61 14.39 8.99
CA ASP A 36 7.91 15.01 7.88
C ASP A 36 7.15 14.00 6.99
N ALA A 37 7.01 12.74 7.47
CA ALA A 37 6.36 11.67 6.73
C ALA A 37 4.94 12.02 6.30
N LEU A 38 4.12 12.56 7.20
CA LEU A 38 2.74 12.98 6.88
C LEU A 38 2.71 14.05 5.81
N GLU A 39 3.57 15.06 5.89
CA GLU A 39 3.62 16.14 4.89
C GLU A 39 3.91 15.61 3.49
N VAL A 40 4.88 14.70 3.35
CA VAL A 40 5.23 14.12 2.05
C VAL A 40 4.12 13.19 1.55
N LEU A 41 3.55 12.35 2.40
CA LEU A 41 2.44 11.49 2.02
C LEU A 41 1.21 12.28 1.58
N GLN A 42 0.96 13.46 2.19
CA GLN A 42 -0.12 14.37 1.75
C GLN A 42 0.11 14.97 0.36
N LYS A 43 1.36 15.09 -0.09
CA LYS A 43 1.67 15.54 -1.46
C LYS A 43 1.43 14.43 -2.49
N ILE A 44 1.50 13.18 -2.06
CA ILE A 44 1.43 12.01 -2.95
C ILE A 44 -0.01 11.49 -3.07
N TYR A 45 -0.74 11.45 -1.97
CA TYR A 45 -2.07 10.85 -1.90
C TYR A 45 -3.19 11.90 -1.87
N ILE A 46 -4.32 11.55 -2.49
CA ILE A 46 -5.47 12.45 -2.66
C ILE A 46 -6.30 12.64 -1.38
N SER A 47 -6.20 11.73 -0.41
CA SER A 47 -6.97 11.81 0.83
C SER A 47 -6.25 12.65 1.89
N ASP A 48 -7.04 13.28 2.75
CA ASP A 48 -6.51 13.98 3.92
C ASP A 48 -6.09 12.97 5.02
N LEU A 49 -4.82 12.61 5.01
CA LEU A 49 -4.24 11.66 5.95
C LEU A 49 -4.08 12.22 7.36
N SER A 50 -4.13 13.56 7.53
CA SER A 50 -4.05 14.20 8.85
C SER A 50 -5.25 13.83 9.74
N LYS A 51 -6.34 13.39 9.12
CA LYS A 51 -7.56 12.95 9.82
C LYS A 51 -7.56 11.45 10.18
N VAL A 52 -6.48 10.75 9.91
CA VAL A 52 -6.35 9.31 10.21
C VAL A 52 -5.62 9.16 11.55
N PRO A 53 -6.31 8.81 12.65
CA PRO A 53 -5.68 8.62 13.94
C PRO A 53 -4.71 7.42 13.94
N VAL A 54 -3.79 7.39 14.89
CA VAL A 54 -2.95 6.20 15.16
C VAL A 54 -3.84 4.97 15.39
N GLY A 55 -3.46 3.87 14.78
CA GLY A 55 -4.21 2.60 14.80
C GLY A 55 -5.36 2.53 13.79
N LYS A 56 -5.52 3.54 12.93
CA LYS A 56 -6.50 3.55 11.84
C LYS A 56 -5.83 3.58 10.48
N SER A 57 -6.62 3.30 9.46
CA SER A 57 -6.16 3.28 8.07
C SER A 57 -7.10 4.06 7.16
N LYS A 58 -6.60 4.41 5.99
CA LYS A 58 -7.35 5.08 4.93
C LYS A 58 -7.02 4.46 3.59
N TYR A 59 -8.05 4.02 2.87
CA TYR A 59 -7.94 3.69 1.46
C TYR A 59 -7.87 4.98 0.65
N THR A 60 -6.89 5.09 -0.23
CA THR A 60 -6.59 6.30 -1.00
C THR A 60 -5.91 5.96 -2.33
N ALA A 61 -5.60 6.96 -3.13
CA ALA A 61 -4.90 6.78 -4.39
C ALA A 61 -3.86 7.88 -4.60
N SER A 62 -2.86 7.58 -5.41
CA SER A 62 -1.91 8.56 -5.94
C SER A 62 -2.20 8.85 -7.40
N LEU A 63 -1.94 10.09 -7.82
CA LEU A 63 -2.12 10.57 -9.18
C LEU A 63 -0.78 11.06 -9.73
N ASP A 64 -0.64 10.98 -11.05
CA ASP A 64 0.44 11.64 -11.76
C ASP A 64 0.12 13.12 -12.04
N GLU A 65 1.03 13.79 -12.76
CA GLU A 65 0.88 15.21 -13.10
C GLU A 65 -0.31 15.50 -14.05
N ASN A 66 -0.83 14.47 -14.71
CA ASN A 66 -1.99 14.56 -15.61
C ASN A 66 -3.32 14.24 -14.91
N GLY A 67 -3.26 13.84 -13.63
CA GLY A 67 -4.42 13.42 -12.86
C GLY A 67 -4.83 11.96 -13.10
N GLU A 68 -3.98 11.16 -13.72
CA GLU A 68 -4.21 9.72 -13.90
C GLU A 68 -3.78 8.95 -12.65
N ILE A 69 -4.54 7.92 -12.31
CA ILE A 69 -4.24 7.09 -11.13
C ILE A 69 -2.96 6.28 -11.39
N ILE A 70 -1.97 6.48 -10.52
CA ILE A 70 -0.74 5.66 -10.50
C ILE A 70 -0.99 4.36 -9.77
N ASP A 71 -1.56 4.45 -8.57
CA ASP A 71 -1.90 3.30 -7.73
C ASP A 71 -2.95 3.67 -6.69
N ASP A 72 -3.65 2.66 -6.21
CA ASP A 72 -4.55 2.75 -5.08
C ASP A 72 -3.99 1.93 -3.91
N VAL A 73 -4.03 2.50 -2.73
CA VAL A 73 -3.31 1.98 -1.57
C VAL A 73 -4.13 2.06 -0.29
N ILE A 74 -3.71 1.30 0.70
CA ILE A 74 -4.14 1.49 2.09
C ILE A 74 -2.97 2.09 2.87
N VAL A 75 -3.17 3.29 3.41
CA VAL A 75 -2.23 3.93 4.32
C VAL A 75 -2.67 3.65 5.75
N MET A 76 -1.80 3.07 6.54
CA MET A 76 -2.02 2.72 7.94
C MET A 76 -1.16 3.62 8.83
N HIS A 77 -1.79 4.34 9.75
CA HIS A 77 -1.08 5.19 10.72
C HIS A 77 -0.72 4.34 11.95
N MET A 78 0.51 3.85 11.98
CA MET A 78 0.96 2.87 12.97
C MET A 78 1.37 3.51 14.30
N ALA A 79 2.06 4.64 14.24
CA ALA A 79 2.49 5.45 15.38
C ALA A 79 2.81 6.86 14.89
N ASP A 80 3.13 7.77 15.81
CA ASP A 80 3.58 9.10 15.45
C ASP A 80 4.84 9.04 14.55
N GLY A 81 4.75 9.65 13.36
CA GLY A 81 5.81 9.61 12.36
C GLY A 81 6.07 8.22 11.74
N LEU A 82 5.16 7.25 11.93
CA LEU A 82 5.27 5.90 11.36
C LEU A 82 4.00 5.51 10.62
N TYR A 83 4.15 5.25 9.33
CA TYR A 83 3.08 4.78 8.44
C TYR A 83 3.48 3.51 7.73
N TRP A 84 2.52 2.63 7.51
CA TRP A 84 2.65 1.52 6.57
C TRP A 84 1.74 1.77 5.39
N VAL A 85 2.27 1.51 4.21
CA VAL A 85 1.53 1.64 2.94
C VAL A 85 1.46 0.29 2.28
N SER A 86 0.25 -0.23 2.10
CA SER A 86 -0.01 -1.41 1.29
C SER A 86 -0.18 -0.96 -0.16
N ASP A 87 0.85 -1.17 -0.96
CA ASP A 87 1.00 -0.71 -2.34
C ASP A 87 1.05 -1.93 -3.28
N LEU A 88 0.49 -1.83 -4.47
CA LEU A 88 0.53 -2.93 -5.44
C LEU A 88 1.96 -3.24 -5.88
N TYR A 89 2.81 -2.23 -5.97
CA TYR A 89 4.20 -2.37 -6.38
C TYR A 89 5.12 -1.39 -5.63
N GLY A 90 5.58 -1.80 -4.46
CA GLY A 90 6.43 -0.97 -3.57
C GLY A 90 7.66 -0.34 -4.21
N PRO A 91 8.40 -1.03 -5.13
CA PRO A 91 9.52 -0.40 -5.85
C PRO A 91 9.17 0.86 -6.64
N ARG A 92 7.91 1.09 -6.97
CA ARG A 92 7.46 2.34 -7.62
C ARG A 92 7.28 3.47 -6.60
N LEU A 93 6.81 3.15 -5.41
CA LEU A 93 6.54 4.13 -4.37
C LEU A 93 7.82 4.82 -3.86
N LEU A 94 8.91 4.08 -3.70
CA LEU A 94 10.16 4.64 -3.17
C LEU A 94 10.71 5.82 -4.00
N PRO A 95 10.93 5.69 -5.32
CA PRO A 95 11.38 6.80 -6.15
C PRO A 95 10.33 7.93 -6.24
N TRP A 96 9.03 7.62 -6.09
CA TRP A 96 8.00 8.63 -6.07
C TRP A 96 8.05 9.48 -4.81
N ILE A 97 8.32 8.88 -3.65
CA ILE A 97 8.61 9.60 -2.40
C ILE A 97 9.87 10.46 -2.57
N ASP A 98 10.96 9.89 -3.11
CA ASP A 98 12.21 10.62 -3.32
C ASP A 98 12.05 11.84 -4.22
N ARG A 99 11.21 11.74 -5.24
CA ARG A 99 10.89 12.86 -6.13
C ARG A 99 10.15 14.01 -5.43
N HIS A 100 9.34 13.71 -4.43
CA HIS A 100 8.47 14.70 -3.78
C HIS A 100 8.95 15.16 -2.40
N LYS A 101 9.95 14.50 -1.82
CA LYS A 101 10.37 14.79 -0.44
C LYS A 101 11.18 16.08 -0.28
N GLY A 102 11.96 16.51 -1.32
CA GLY A 102 12.91 17.60 -1.14
C GLY A 102 13.86 17.35 0.03
N ASP A 103 13.95 18.30 0.96
CA ASP A 103 14.78 18.22 2.18
C ASP A 103 14.01 17.65 3.39
N ALA A 104 12.82 17.09 3.19
CA ALA A 104 11.99 16.55 4.27
C ALA A 104 12.65 15.34 4.95
N ASP A 105 12.46 15.24 6.26
CA ASP A 105 12.89 14.10 7.06
C ASP A 105 11.88 12.95 6.88
N ILE A 106 12.14 12.12 5.89
CA ILE A 106 11.33 10.95 5.55
C ILE A 106 12.21 9.82 5.04
N HIS A 107 11.93 8.61 5.49
CA HIS A 107 12.59 7.37 5.07
C HIS A 107 11.53 6.33 4.70
N ALA A 108 11.78 5.58 3.63
CA ALA A 108 10.89 4.52 3.20
C ALA A 108 11.67 3.25 2.87
N LYS A 109 11.14 2.11 3.24
CA LYS A 109 11.68 0.79 2.92
C LYS A 109 10.58 -0.23 2.71
N ILE A 110 10.84 -1.20 1.84
CA ILE A 110 9.96 -2.34 1.63
C ILE A 110 10.14 -3.33 2.78
N ILE A 111 9.04 -3.69 3.44
CA ILE A 111 9.00 -4.64 4.55
C ILE A 111 8.10 -5.86 4.27
N THR A 112 7.75 -6.09 3.01
CA THR A 112 6.83 -7.16 2.57
C THR A 112 7.18 -8.53 3.14
N TYR A 113 8.48 -8.84 3.23
CA TYR A 113 8.94 -10.15 3.70
C TYR A 113 9.14 -10.25 5.21
N ASP A 114 9.01 -9.14 5.93
CA ASP A 114 9.09 -9.11 7.39
C ASP A 114 7.73 -9.42 8.03
N TRP A 115 6.66 -9.32 7.24
CA TRP A 115 5.27 -9.48 7.70
C TRP A 115 4.44 -10.25 6.69
N ASP A 116 3.57 -11.14 7.20
CA ASP A 116 2.58 -11.84 6.38
C ASP A 116 1.24 -11.10 6.42
N MET A 117 0.67 -10.87 5.23
CA MET A 117 -0.65 -10.28 5.07
C MET A 117 -1.60 -11.25 4.36
N TYR A 118 -2.77 -11.44 4.92
CA TYR A 118 -3.81 -12.32 4.39
C TYR A 118 -5.13 -11.59 4.21
#